data_546f6a2e91ee596ca8597aea930ace91
#
_entry.id   546f6a2e91ee596ca8597aea930ace91
#
_cell.length_a   1.000
_cell.length_b   1.000
_cell.length_c   1.000
_cell.angle_alpha   90.00
_cell.angle_beta   90.00
_cell.angle_gamma   90.00
#
_symmetry.space_group_name_H-M   'P 1'
#
loop_
_entity.id
_entity.type
_entity.pdbx_description
1 polymer ?
#
loop_
_entity_poly.entity_id
_entity_poly.type
_entity_poly.pdbx_seq_one_letter_code
_entity_poly.pdbx_strand_id
1 'polypeptide(L)'
;DSWSAPAAELLSQHRELVRLEWRDNAQRLISHRDTPYLSDVFGYLDRTRALAEVKLACDNAQRLSGPAYSASYFWPMRDGLGMELMEMCLPVVRSGVANGYLVATYSLPGVLSELTKRDELRSRGLSFNDADGTRLALHRMVPGTRRTLSANAVLELPGHTMILQLQSPRLVGGLFPNVLTAVVSALSLALLAVLALLARDTRLRQRAELGVADALAFRKAMEDSLVTGLRARDMTGRITYVNPAFCDMVGLSAEQLIGTGLPAPWWPPELVDEYQQRQLVRLAGQTLPREGYESVFQRSDGTRFPVLIIEAPLIDA
;
A
#
# COMPACT_ATOMS: atom_id res chain seq x y z
N ASP A 1 -13.62 -69.13 -15.36
CA ASP A 1 -13.70 -67.69 -15.72
C ASP A 1 -14.39 -66.79 -14.65
N SER A 2 -14.19 -67.14 -13.36
CA SER A 2 -14.84 -66.38 -12.27
C SER A 2 -14.34 -64.91 -12.10
N TRP A 3 -13.22 -64.55 -12.71
CA TRP A 3 -12.65 -63.20 -12.62
C TRP A 3 -13.05 -62.27 -13.79
N SER A 4 -13.50 -62.83 -14.92
CA SER A 4 -13.78 -62.12 -16.17
C SER A 4 -14.92 -61.10 -16.02
N ALA A 5 -15.99 -61.44 -15.33
CA ALA A 5 -17.10 -60.49 -15.11
C ALA A 5 -16.72 -59.32 -14.19
N PRO A 6 -16.09 -59.56 -13.00
CA PRO A 6 -15.58 -58.47 -12.17
C PRO A 6 -14.54 -57.58 -12.87
N ALA A 7 -13.66 -58.17 -13.71
CA ALA A 7 -12.66 -57.39 -14.45
C ALA A 7 -13.31 -56.51 -15.52
N ALA A 8 -14.33 -56.97 -16.22
CA ALA A 8 -15.08 -56.18 -17.20
C ALA A 8 -15.84 -55.05 -16.53
N GLU A 9 -16.43 -55.26 -15.36
CA GLU A 9 -17.09 -54.24 -14.57
C GLU A 9 -16.09 -53.16 -14.15
N LEU A 10 -14.95 -53.54 -13.58
CA LEU A 10 -13.93 -52.59 -13.14
C LEU A 10 -13.42 -51.72 -14.30
N LEU A 11 -13.14 -52.33 -15.49
CA LEU A 11 -12.74 -51.61 -16.68
C LEU A 11 -13.83 -50.68 -17.23
N SER A 12 -15.10 -50.98 -16.99
CA SER A 12 -16.21 -50.08 -17.38
C SER A 12 -16.37 -48.88 -16.48
N GLN A 13 -16.01 -49.03 -15.21
CA GLN A 13 -16.11 -47.95 -14.20
C GLN A 13 -14.85 -47.04 -14.21
N HIS A 14 -13.70 -47.58 -14.55
CA HIS A 14 -12.37 -46.97 -14.46
C HIS A 14 -11.75 -46.76 -15.84
N ARG A 15 -11.96 -45.55 -16.42
CA ARG A 15 -11.49 -45.21 -17.77
C ARG A 15 -9.96 -45.08 -17.90
N GLU A 16 -9.28 -44.89 -16.75
CA GLU A 16 -7.82 -44.89 -16.67
C GLU A 16 -7.20 -46.26 -16.83
N LEU A 17 -7.96 -47.33 -16.64
CA LEU A 17 -7.52 -48.69 -16.85
C LEU A 17 -7.69 -49.08 -18.33
N VAL A 18 -6.61 -49.58 -18.96
CA VAL A 18 -6.57 -49.97 -20.36
C VAL A 18 -6.71 -51.48 -20.49
N ARG A 19 -6.08 -52.22 -19.59
CA ARG A 19 -6.09 -53.71 -19.62
C ARG A 19 -5.97 -54.26 -18.20
N LEU A 20 -6.59 -55.40 -17.94
CA LEU A 20 -6.36 -56.26 -16.80
C LEU A 20 -5.91 -57.62 -17.29
N GLU A 21 -4.85 -58.14 -16.69
CA GLU A 21 -4.29 -59.47 -17.02
C GLU A 21 -4.24 -60.33 -15.76
N TRP A 22 -4.59 -61.59 -15.95
CA TRP A 22 -4.35 -62.65 -14.96
C TRP A 22 -3.16 -63.50 -15.41
N ARG A 23 -2.14 -63.62 -14.54
CA ARG A 23 -0.90 -64.33 -14.81
C ARG A 23 -0.65 -65.44 -13.79
N ASP A 24 -0.03 -66.52 -14.20
CA ASP A 24 0.37 -67.61 -13.31
C ASP A 24 1.58 -67.23 -12.43
N ASN A 25 2.02 -68.15 -11.55
CA ASN A 25 3.18 -67.94 -10.68
C ASN A 25 4.50 -67.81 -11.46
N ALA A 26 4.56 -68.27 -12.72
CA ALA A 26 5.68 -68.06 -13.64
C ALA A 26 5.52 -66.80 -14.49
N GLN A 27 4.55 -65.92 -14.12
CA GLN A 27 4.20 -64.67 -14.78
C GLN A 27 3.71 -64.82 -16.24
N ARG A 28 3.34 -66.03 -16.68
CA ARG A 28 2.78 -66.31 -18.01
C ARG A 28 1.32 -65.86 -18.03
N LEU A 29 0.92 -65.21 -19.12
CA LEU A 29 -0.44 -64.74 -19.33
C LEU A 29 -1.41 -65.92 -19.41
N ILE A 30 -2.40 -65.93 -18.50
CA ILE A 30 -3.49 -66.90 -18.51
C ILE A 30 -4.70 -66.35 -19.27
N SER A 31 -5.10 -65.14 -18.91
CA SER A 31 -6.22 -64.45 -19.57
C SER A 31 -6.12 -62.94 -19.39
N HIS A 32 -6.83 -62.18 -20.21
CA HIS A 32 -6.85 -60.72 -20.16
C HIS A 32 -8.23 -60.20 -20.53
N ARG A 33 -8.47 -58.96 -20.11
CA ARG A 33 -9.60 -58.14 -20.53
C ARG A 33 -9.12 -56.74 -20.89
N ASP A 34 -9.63 -56.18 -21.99
CA ASP A 34 -9.33 -54.84 -22.43
C ASP A 34 -10.49 -53.90 -22.10
N THR A 35 -10.18 -52.59 -21.98
CA THR A 35 -11.16 -51.57 -21.76
C THR A 35 -12.17 -51.48 -22.92
N PRO A 36 -13.47 -51.29 -22.66
CA PRO A 36 -14.46 -51.14 -23.73
C PRO A 36 -14.36 -49.78 -24.45
N TYR A 37 -13.56 -48.83 -23.93
CA TYR A 37 -13.47 -47.49 -24.46
C TYR A 37 -12.41 -47.29 -25.54
N LEU A 38 -11.46 -48.22 -25.66
CA LEU A 38 -10.37 -48.19 -26.63
C LEU A 38 -10.32 -49.56 -27.35
N SER A 39 -10.76 -49.58 -28.58
CA SER A 39 -10.76 -50.80 -29.37
C SER A 39 -9.33 -51.17 -29.76
N ASP A 40 -8.95 -52.40 -29.46
CA ASP A 40 -7.75 -53.11 -29.96
C ASP A 40 -6.42 -52.34 -29.73
N VAL A 41 -6.22 -51.80 -28.50
CA VAL A 41 -5.01 -51.02 -28.15
C VAL A 41 -3.74 -51.84 -28.39
N PHE A 42 -3.78 -53.12 -28.13
CA PHE A 42 -2.60 -53.99 -28.18
C PHE A 42 -2.60 -55.00 -29.36
N GLY A 43 -3.55 -54.90 -30.28
CA GLY A 43 -3.75 -55.89 -31.30
C GLY A 43 -2.84 -55.78 -32.53
N TYR A 44 -2.11 -54.67 -32.70
CA TYR A 44 -1.37 -54.42 -33.94
C TYR A 44 0.15 -54.26 -33.78
N LEU A 45 0.67 -54.24 -32.54
CA LEU A 45 2.10 -54.14 -32.25
C LEU A 45 2.54 -55.26 -31.32
N ASP A 46 3.80 -55.69 -31.51
CA ASP A 46 4.43 -56.61 -30.58
C ASP A 46 4.61 -55.95 -29.20
N ARG A 47 4.14 -56.64 -28.17
CA ARG A 47 4.18 -56.18 -26.77
C ARG A 47 5.51 -56.45 -26.07
N THR A 48 6.59 -56.78 -26.75
CA THR A 48 7.88 -57.18 -26.15
C THR A 48 8.33 -56.14 -25.11
N ARG A 49 8.22 -54.83 -25.39
CA ARG A 49 8.56 -53.77 -24.45
C ARG A 49 7.62 -53.74 -23.25
N ALA A 50 6.32 -53.80 -23.47
CA ALA A 50 5.33 -53.84 -22.40
C ALA A 50 5.52 -55.08 -21.50
N LEU A 51 5.86 -56.24 -22.08
CA LEU A 51 6.10 -57.47 -21.32
C LEU A 51 7.35 -57.34 -20.42
N ALA A 52 8.38 -56.64 -20.84
CA ALA A 52 9.54 -56.34 -20.00
C ALA A 52 9.16 -55.50 -18.77
N GLU A 53 8.36 -54.46 -18.97
CA GLU A 53 7.87 -53.61 -17.88
C GLU A 53 6.93 -54.37 -16.93
N VAL A 54 6.01 -55.19 -17.45
CA VAL A 54 5.16 -56.07 -16.65
C VAL A 54 5.99 -57.00 -15.78
N LYS A 55 7.03 -57.65 -16.38
CA LYS A 55 7.91 -58.53 -15.64
C LYS A 55 8.61 -57.81 -14.50
N LEU A 56 9.16 -56.63 -14.77
CA LEU A 56 9.85 -55.83 -13.76
C LEU A 56 8.92 -55.42 -12.62
N ALA A 57 7.69 -55.00 -12.93
CA ALA A 57 6.68 -54.68 -11.95
C ALA A 57 6.32 -55.89 -11.06
N CYS A 58 6.13 -57.09 -11.68
CA CYS A 58 5.79 -58.27 -10.94
C CYS A 58 6.95 -58.81 -10.07
N ASP A 59 8.19 -58.72 -10.55
CA ASP A 59 9.38 -59.07 -9.76
C ASP A 59 9.52 -58.15 -8.54
N ASN A 60 9.23 -56.85 -8.69
CA ASN A 60 9.18 -55.90 -7.60
C ASN A 60 8.02 -56.21 -6.63
N ALA A 61 6.85 -56.49 -7.16
CA ALA A 61 5.66 -56.83 -6.36
C ALA A 61 5.89 -58.06 -5.50
N GLN A 62 6.56 -59.08 -6.04
CA GLN A 62 6.94 -60.25 -5.31
C GLN A 62 7.90 -59.96 -4.16
N ARG A 63 8.94 -59.14 -4.42
CA ARG A 63 9.91 -58.72 -3.38
C ARG A 63 9.26 -57.90 -2.26
N LEU A 64 8.32 -57.01 -2.61
CA LEU A 64 7.65 -56.13 -1.68
C LEU A 64 6.44 -56.80 -1.00
N SER A 65 6.03 -58.02 -1.47
CA SER A 65 4.80 -58.67 -1.03
C SER A 65 3.55 -57.80 -1.12
N GLY A 66 3.51 -56.93 -2.11
CA GLY A 66 2.45 -55.94 -2.31
C GLY A 66 2.42 -55.40 -3.75
N PRO A 67 1.56 -54.42 -4.05
CA PRO A 67 1.51 -53.87 -5.39
C PRO A 67 2.81 -53.14 -5.71
N ALA A 68 3.28 -53.26 -6.95
CA ALA A 68 4.43 -52.50 -7.45
C ALA A 68 4.17 -52.02 -8.88
N TYR A 69 4.82 -50.92 -9.22
CA TYR A 69 4.63 -50.24 -10.49
C TYR A 69 5.91 -50.31 -11.35
N SER A 70 5.72 -50.32 -12.69
CA SER A 70 6.79 -50.21 -13.64
C SER A 70 7.18 -48.75 -13.90
N ALA A 71 8.25 -48.50 -14.62
CA ALA A 71 8.43 -47.25 -15.34
C ALA A 71 7.31 -47.08 -16.39
N SER A 72 7.03 -45.83 -16.78
CA SER A 72 6.11 -45.60 -17.87
C SER A 72 6.75 -45.85 -19.22
N TYR A 73 5.93 -46.16 -20.19
CA TYR A 73 6.39 -46.39 -21.57
C TYR A 73 5.36 -45.85 -22.56
N PHE A 74 5.87 -45.28 -23.68
CA PHE A 74 5.01 -44.77 -24.74
C PHE A 74 4.46 -45.90 -25.59
N TRP A 75 3.13 -45.91 -25.77
CA TRP A 75 2.45 -46.85 -26.65
C TRP A 75 1.84 -46.12 -27.84
N PRO A 76 2.34 -46.33 -29.10
CA PRO A 76 1.77 -45.69 -30.27
C PRO A 76 0.42 -46.29 -30.63
N MET A 77 -0.51 -45.46 -31.09
CA MET A 77 -1.83 -45.88 -31.57
C MET A 77 -1.94 -45.76 -33.08
N ARG A 78 -2.94 -46.45 -33.68
CA ARG A 78 -3.13 -46.52 -35.13
C ARG A 78 -3.44 -45.15 -35.77
N ASP A 79 -3.97 -44.22 -35.04
CA ASP A 79 -4.32 -42.84 -35.48
C ASP A 79 -3.08 -41.93 -35.55
N GLY A 80 -1.89 -42.44 -35.33
CA GLY A 80 -0.67 -41.63 -35.29
C GLY A 80 -0.43 -40.94 -33.97
N LEU A 81 -1.37 -41.01 -33.03
CA LEU A 81 -1.21 -40.59 -31.65
C LEU A 81 -0.61 -41.70 -30.81
N GLY A 82 -0.42 -41.46 -29.57
CA GLY A 82 0.05 -42.47 -28.62
C GLY A 82 -0.32 -42.08 -27.21
N MET A 83 -0.14 -42.99 -26.29
CA MET A 83 -0.38 -42.71 -24.87
C MET A 83 0.77 -43.28 -24.04
N GLU A 84 1.02 -42.62 -22.94
CA GLU A 84 1.96 -43.14 -21.95
C GLU A 84 1.23 -44.07 -21.01
N LEU A 85 1.75 -45.30 -20.92
CA LEU A 85 1.21 -46.39 -20.12
C LEU A 85 2.15 -46.74 -18.98
N MET A 86 1.59 -47.31 -17.92
CA MET A 86 2.32 -47.78 -16.74
C MET A 86 1.64 -49.08 -16.26
N GLU A 87 2.43 -50.06 -15.87
CA GLU A 87 1.95 -51.33 -15.35
C GLU A 87 1.96 -51.35 -13.82
N MET A 88 0.92 -51.87 -13.24
CA MET A 88 0.87 -52.21 -11.81
C MET A 88 0.72 -53.74 -11.71
N CYS A 89 1.58 -54.38 -10.95
CA CYS A 89 1.47 -55.80 -10.65
C CYS A 89 1.12 -56.01 -9.18
N LEU A 90 0.12 -56.85 -8.92
CA LEU A 90 -0.33 -57.22 -7.58
C LEU A 90 -0.22 -58.73 -7.41
N PRO A 91 0.59 -59.24 -6.46
CA PRO A 91 0.62 -60.67 -6.15
C PRO A 91 -0.69 -61.09 -5.48
N VAL A 92 -1.30 -62.13 -5.98
CA VAL A 92 -2.55 -62.68 -5.40
C VAL A 92 -2.20 -63.89 -4.54
N VAL A 93 -2.44 -63.75 -3.24
CA VAL A 93 -2.20 -64.81 -2.26
C VAL A 93 -3.55 -65.33 -1.77
N ARG A 94 -3.75 -66.64 -1.85
CA ARG A 94 -4.95 -67.27 -1.35
C ARG A 94 -4.54 -68.33 -0.32
N SER A 95 -5.06 -68.20 0.90
CA SER A 95 -4.74 -69.12 2.02
C SER A 95 -3.24 -69.28 2.28
N GLY A 96 -2.44 -68.17 2.14
CA GLY A 96 -1.00 -68.18 2.34
C GLY A 96 -0.15 -68.73 1.16
N VAL A 97 -0.81 -69.18 0.08
CA VAL A 97 -0.14 -69.70 -1.11
C VAL A 97 -0.28 -68.68 -2.25
N ALA A 98 0.84 -68.39 -2.93
CA ALA A 98 0.85 -67.53 -4.14
C ALA A 98 0.00 -68.20 -5.23
N ASN A 99 -1.01 -67.49 -5.75
CA ASN A 99 -1.96 -68.00 -6.74
C ASN A 99 -1.81 -67.29 -8.11
N GLY A 100 -0.73 -66.51 -8.29
CA GLY A 100 -0.46 -65.77 -9.51
C GLY A 100 -0.46 -64.26 -9.26
N TYR A 101 -0.62 -63.50 -10.35
CA TYR A 101 -0.52 -62.06 -10.35
C TYR A 101 -1.71 -61.43 -11.11
N LEU A 102 -2.23 -60.35 -10.58
CA LEU A 102 -3.12 -59.43 -11.29
C LEU A 102 -2.28 -58.28 -11.81
N VAL A 103 -2.29 -58.04 -13.11
CA VAL A 103 -1.59 -56.92 -13.73
C VAL A 103 -2.62 -55.94 -14.29
N ALA A 104 -2.45 -54.65 -13.96
CA ALA A 104 -3.29 -53.58 -14.45
C ALA A 104 -2.46 -52.57 -15.23
N THR A 105 -2.83 -52.33 -16.47
CA THR A 105 -2.23 -51.31 -17.33
C THR A 105 -3.01 -50.01 -17.18
N TYR A 106 -2.34 -48.99 -16.74
CA TYR A 106 -2.89 -47.61 -16.58
C TYR A 106 -2.48 -46.71 -17.73
N SER A 107 -3.41 -45.91 -18.22
CA SER A 107 -3.14 -44.76 -19.08
C SER A 107 -2.85 -43.54 -18.21
N LEU A 108 -1.64 -42.97 -18.26
CA LEU A 108 -1.31 -41.77 -17.49
C LEU A 108 -2.17 -40.56 -17.88
N PRO A 109 -2.50 -40.28 -19.16
CA PRO A 109 -3.51 -39.27 -19.52
C PRO A 109 -4.88 -39.58 -18.96
N GLY A 110 -5.27 -40.86 -18.88
CA GLY A 110 -6.53 -41.30 -18.27
C GLY A 110 -6.58 -40.97 -16.76
N VAL A 111 -5.51 -41.30 -16.05
CA VAL A 111 -5.39 -40.96 -14.61
C VAL A 111 -5.48 -39.45 -14.37
N LEU A 112 -4.79 -38.63 -15.18
CA LEU A 112 -4.91 -37.17 -15.07
C LEU A 112 -6.33 -36.67 -15.34
N SER A 113 -7.03 -37.26 -16.34
CA SER A 113 -8.40 -36.94 -16.64
C SER A 113 -9.35 -37.27 -15.49
N GLU A 114 -9.13 -38.40 -14.80
CA GLU A 114 -9.91 -38.79 -13.64
C GLU A 114 -9.70 -37.85 -12.44
N LEU A 115 -8.44 -37.47 -12.17
CA LEU A 115 -8.09 -36.51 -11.13
C LEU A 115 -8.75 -35.13 -11.36
N THR A 116 -8.90 -34.71 -12.63
CA THR A 116 -9.50 -33.41 -12.98
C THR A 116 -11.02 -33.37 -12.93
N LYS A 117 -11.70 -34.49 -12.73
CA LYS A 117 -13.16 -34.51 -12.46
C LYS A 117 -13.50 -33.82 -11.16
N ARG A 118 -12.57 -33.69 -10.22
CA ARG A 118 -12.74 -32.90 -9.00
C ARG A 118 -12.81 -31.43 -9.35
N ASP A 119 -13.83 -30.72 -8.88
CA ASP A 119 -14.11 -29.33 -9.23
C ASP A 119 -12.93 -28.38 -9.00
N GLU A 120 -12.14 -28.64 -7.95
CA GLU A 120 -10.97 -27.82 -7.59
C GLU A 120 -9.85 -27.87 -8.64
N LEU A 121 -9.78 -28.94 -9.44
CA LEU A 121 -8.72 -29.16 -10.43
C LEU A 121 -9.15 -28.88 -11.87
N ARG A 122 -10.44 -28.67 -12.11
CA ARG A 122 -11.00 -28.49 -13.48
C ARG A 122 -10.38 -27.37 -14.30
N SER A 123 -9.95 -26.29 -13.66
CA SER A 123 -9.37 -25.12 -14.34
C SER A 123 -7.84 -25.10 -14.36
N ARG A 124 -7.20 -26.12 -13.78
CA ARG A 124 -5.76 -26.18 -13.61
C ARG A 124 -5.13 -27.13 -14.63
N GLY A 125 -3.88 -26.84 -14.99
CA GLY A 125 -3.07 -27.77 -15.79
C GLY A 125 -2.43 -28.82 -14.87
N LEU A 126 -2.51 -30.09 -15.25
CA LEU A 126 -1.88 -31.21 -14.54
C LEU A 126 -0.96 -31.94 -15.50
N SER A 127 0.23 -32.29 -15.05
CA SER A 127 1.13 -33.16 -15.81
C SER A 127 1.84 -34.17 -14.89
N PHE A 128 2.09 -35.36 -15.42
CA PHE A 128 3.06 -36.28 -14.87
C PHE A 128 4.40 -36.06 -15.56
N ASN A 129 5.43 -35.96 -14.78
CA ASN A 129 6.79 -35.82 -15.25
C ASN A 129 7.65 -36.93 -14.62
N ASP A 130 8.63 -37.40 -15.34
CA ASP A 130 9.65 -38.29 -14.80
C ASP A 130 10.62 -37.53 -13.88
N ALA A 131 11.46 -38.25 -13.16
CA ALA A 131 12.47 -37.68 -12.27
C ALA A 131 13.49 -36.78 -13.00
N ASP A 132 13.74 -37.02 -14.29
CA ASP A 132 14.61 -36.23 -15.15
C ASP A 132 13.91 -34.95 -15.70
N GLY A 133 12.62 -34.76 -15.41
CA GLY A 133 11.80 -33.64 -15.90
C GLY A 133 11.11 -33.90 -17.24
N THR A 134 11.30 -35.09 -17.86
CA THR A 134 10.56 -35.46 -19.08
C THR A 134 9.07 -35.52 -18.78
N ARG A 135 8.26 -34.86 -19.62
CA ARG A 135 6.81 -34.87 -19.47
C ARG A 135 6.22 -36.15 -20.02
N LEU A 136 5.64 -36.96 -19.16
CA LEU A 136 5.01 -38.23 -19.47
C LEU A 136 3.57 -38.07 -19.96
N ALA A 137 2.79 -37.25 -19.28
CA ALA A 137 1.41 -36.99 -19.64
C ALA A 137 1.03 -35.55 -19.26
N LEU A 138 0.10 -35.01 -20.03
CA LEU A 138 -0.43 -33.66 -19.80
C LEU A 138 -1.96 -33.66 -19.91
N HIS A 139 -2.62 -33.12 -18.90
CA HIS A 139 -4.02 -32.78 -18.97
C HIS A 139 -4.16 -31.28 -18.98
N ARG A 140 -4.63 -30.72 -20.11
CA ARG A 140 -4.89 -29.29 -20.34
C ARG A 140 -3.65 -28.39 -20.17
N MET A 141 -3.27 -27.76 -21.25
CA MET A 141 -2.33 -26.64 -21.17
C MET A 141 -3.05 -25.42 -20.61
N VAL A 142 -2.49 -24.82 -19.57
CA VAL A 142 -2.89 -23.46 -19.17
C VAL A 142 -2.35 -22.53 -20.27
N PRO A 143 -3.22 -21.79 -20.99
CA PRO A 143 -2.77 -20.86 -22.01
C PRO A 143 -1.72 -19.93 -21.41
N GLY A 144 -0.62 -19.70 -22.14
CA GLY A 144 0.56 -18.97 -21.67
C GLY A 144 0.27 -17.53 -21.25
N THR A 145 -0.33 -17.37 -20.10
CA THR A 145 -0.31 -16.13 -19.37
C THR A 145 1.08 -15.97 -18.77
N ARG A 146 1.69 -14.81 -18.90
CA ARG A 146 3.08 -14.54 -18.51
C ARG A 146 3.48 -14.94 -17.08
N ARG A 147 2.56 -15.42 -16.24
CA ARG A 147 2.82 -15.86 -14.86
C ARG A 147 1.90 -17.01 -14.49
N THR A 148 2.40 -18.23 -14.61
CA THR A 148 1.78 -19.43 -14.03
C THR A 148 2.45 -19.73 -12.69
N LEU A 149 1.66 -20.13 -11.70
CA LEU A 149 2.16 -20.72 -10.48
C LEU A 149 2.25 -22.23 -10.71
N SER A 150 3.39 -22.85 -10.44
CA SER A 150 3.58 -24.29 -10.50
C SER A 150 3.87 -24.84 -9.11
N ALA A 151 3.28 -25.97 -8.78
CA ALA A 151 3.58 -26.75 -7.60
C ALA A 151 3.88 -28.18 -8.03
N ASN A 152 4.90 -28.79 -7.44
CA ASN A 152 5.32 -30.16 -7.73
C ASN A 152 5.10 -31.01 -6.49
N ALA A 153 4.54 -32.21 -6.67
CA ALA A 153 4.41 -33.23 -5.65
C ALA A 153 5.12 -34.48 -6.15
N VAL A 154 6.02 -35.02 -5.34
CA VAL A 154 6.69 -36.28 -5.63
C VAL A 154 5.75 -37.44 -5.26
N LEU A 155 5.48 -38.31 -6.19
CA LEU A 155 4.71 -39.53 -6.02
C LEU A 155 5.66 -40.71 -5.93
N GLU A 156 5.87 -41.18 -4.72
CA GLU A 156 6.67 -42.39 -4.48
C GLU A 156 5.78 -43.63 -4.59
N LEU A 157 5.74 -44.22 -5.76
CA LEU A 157 5.06 -45.48 -6.01
C LEU A 157 6.03 -46.66 -5.73
N PRO A 158 5.56 -47.77 -5.16
CA PRO A 158 6.42 -48.93 -4.99
C PRO A 158 7.00 -49.39 -6.33
N GLY A 159 8.31 -49.24 -6.50
CA GLY A 159 9.04 -49.60 -7.72
C GLY A 159 9.28 -48.45 -8.70
N HIS A 160 8.60 -47.32 -8.59
CA HIS A 160 8.81 -46.17 -9.49
C HIS A 160 8.45 -44.84 -8.80
N THR A 161 9.20 -43.80 -9.14
CA THR A 161 8.94 -42.43 -8.63
C THR A 161 8.64 -41.52 -9.79
N MET A 162 7.58 -40.69 -9.66
CA MET A 162 7.22 -39.69 -10.64
C MET A 162 6.82 -38.38 -9.97
N ILE A 163 6.77 -37.32 -10.74
CA ILE A 163 6.41 -35.98 -10.25
C ILE A 163 5.06 -35.57 -10.84
N LEU A 164 4.10 -35.30 -9.97
CA LEU A 164 2.85 -34.62 -10.35
C LEU A 164 3.06 -33.12 -10.29
N GLN A 165 2.95 -32.46 -11.43
CA GLN A 165 3.02 -30.98 -11.51
C GLN A 165 1.62 -30.39 -11.71
N LEU A 166 1.29 -29.46 -10.84
CA LEU A 166 0.08 -28.65 -10.92
C LEU A 166 0.44 -27.26 -11.42
N GLN A 167 -0.25 -26.78 -12.44
CA GLN A 167 -0.10 -25.43 -12.97
C GLN A 167 -1.42 -24.67 -12.81
N SER A 168 -1.36 -23.50 -12.20
CA SER A 168 -2.50 -22.61 -12.04
C SER A 168 -2.23 -21.26 -12.70
N PRO A 169 -3.16 -20.70 -13.50
CA PRO A 169 -3.00 -19.35 -13.97
C PRO A 169 -2.99 -18.43 -12.74
N ARG A 170 -2.00 -17.56 -12.64
CA ARG A 170 -2.07 -16.48 -11.66
C ARG A 170 -3.22 -15.57 -12.09
N LEU A 171 -4.29 -15.56 -11.35
CA LEU A 171 -5.29 -14.53 -11.49
C LEU A 171 -4.58 -13.20 -11.22
N VAL A 172 -4.20 -12.51 -12.28
CA VAL A 172 -3.80 -11.11 -12.17
C VAL A 172 -5.03 -10.44 -11.58
N GLY A 173 -4.90 -9.99 -10.33
CA GLY A 173 -6.00 -9.32 -9.65
C GLY A 173 -6.61 -8.30 -10.60
N GLY A 174 -7.93 -8.32 -10.74
CA GLY A 174 -8.62 -7.45 -11.66
C GLY A 174 -8.19 -5.99 -11.47
N LEU A 175 -8.46 -5.12 -12.42
CA LEU A 175 -8.14 -3.68 -12.34
C LEU A 175 -8.64 -3.02 -11.04
N PHE A 176 -9.65 -3.63 -10.42
CA PHE A 176 -10.31 -3.08 -9.23
C PHE A 176 -9.38 -2.85 -8.02
N PRO A 177 -8.55 -3.81 -7.55
CA PRO A 177 -7.63 -3.53 -6.45
C PRO A 177 -6.56 -2.49 -6.80
N ASN A 178 -6.15 -2.42 -8.08
CA ASN A 178 -5.18 -1.42 -8.53
C ASN A 178 -5.81 -0.02 -8.60
N VAL A 179 -7.07 0.09 -9.03
CA VAL A 179 -7.82 1.35 -9.04
C VAL A 179 -8.08 1.84 -7.62
N LEU A 180 -8.51 0.96 -6.72
CA LEU A 180 -8.72 1.33 -5.31
C LEU A 180 -7.43 1.83 -4.65
N THR A 181 -6.31 1.14 -4.85
CA THR A 181 -5.00 1.57 -4.33
C THR A 181 -4.58 2.91 -4.92
N ALA A 182 -4.80 3.13 -6.22
CA ALA A 182 -4.50 4.40 -6.87
C ALA A 182 -5.35 5.55 -6.30
N VAL A 183 -6.65 5.34 -6.09
CA VAL A 183 -7.56 6.33 -5.50
C VAL A 183 -7.16 6.65 -4.06
N VAL A 184 -6.91 5.65 -3.23
CA VAL A 184 -6.47 5.85 -1.84
C VAL A 184 -5.15 6.60 -1.78
N SER A 185 -4.18 6.25 -2.64
CA SER A 185 -2.90 6.96 -2.71
C SER A 185 -3.06 8.41 -3.15
N ALA A 186 -3.92 8.68 -4.16
CA ALA A 186 -4.19 10.02 -4.62
C ALA A 186 -4.87 10.89 -3.53
N LEU A 187 -5.85 10.34 -2.81
CA LEU A 187 -6.51 11.03 -1.70
C LEU A 187 -5.54 11.32 -0.56
N SER A 188 -4.66 10.38 -0.23
CA SER A 188 -3.63 10.56 0.80
C SER A 188 -2.65 11.68 0.44
N LEU A 189 -2.21 11.73 -0.82
CA LEU A 189 -1.34 12.80 -1.32
C LEU A 189 -2.05 14.16 -1.32
N ALA A 190 -3.32 14.20 -1.72
CA ALA A 190 -4.12 15.41 -1.68
C ALA A 190 -4.29 15.93 -0.25
N LEU A 191 -4.57 15.05 0.71
CA LEU A 191 -4.66 15.41 2.13
C LEU A 191 -3.34 15.97 2.65
N LEU A 192 -2.22 15.34 2.35
CA LEU A 192 -0.90 15.84 2.73
C LEU A 192 -0.60 17.21 2.13
N ALA A 193 -0.98 17.44 0.87
CA ALA A 193 -0.83 18.74 0.22
C ALA A 193 -1.67 19.84 0.91
N VAL A 194 -2.92 19.54 1.25
CA VAL A 194 -3.80 20.45 1.98
C VAL A 194 -3.22 20.79 3.37
N LEU A 195 -2.76 19.78 4.11
CA LEU A 195 -2.12 19.99 5.41
C LEU A 195 -0.85 20.85 5.31
N ALA A 196 -0.04 20.62 4.28
CA ALA A 196 1.16 21.44 4.03
C ALA A 196 0.82 22.90 3.70
N LEU A 197 -0.24 23.14 2.90
CA LEU A 197 -0.70 24.48 2.58
C LEU A 197 -1.25 25.20 3.82
N LEU A 198 -2.05 24.53 4.63
CA LEU A 198 -2.56 25.08 5.90
C LEU A 198 -1.43 25.41 6.87
N ALA A 199 -0.45 24.52 7.01
CA ALA A 199 0.72 24.78 7.86
C ALA A 199 1.55 25.96 7.35
N ARG A 200 1.65 26.13 6.02
CA ARG A 200 2.31 27.29 5.42
C ARG A 200 1.55 28.58 5.69
N ASP A 201 0.23 28.57 5.51
CA ASP A 201 -0.61 29.76 5.76
C ASP A 201 -0.54 30.21 7.22
N THR A 202 -0.67 29.26 8.16
CA THR A 202 -0.55 29.57 9.59
C THR A 202 0.82 30.14 9.96
N ARG A 203 1.91 29.62 9.39
CA ARG A 203 3.26 30.16 9.61
C ARG A 203 3.43 31.58 9.04
N LEU A 204 2.83 31.85 7.88
CA LEU A 204 2.89 33.20 7.28
C LEU A 204 2.12 34.21 8.12
N ARG A 205 0.92 33.86 8.61
CA ARG A 205 0.13 34.71 9.51
C ARG A 205 0.86 35.02 10.81
N GLN A 206 1.43 33.99 11.46
CA GLN A 206 2.21 34.18 12.69
C GLN A 206 3.43 35.10 12.48
N ARG A 207 4.14 34.99 11.35
CA ARG A 207 5.26 35.90 11.03
C ARG A 207 4.78 37.33 10.80
N ALA A 208 3.65 37.50 10.13
CA ALA A 208 3.08 38.83 9.93
C ALA A 208 2.67 39.49 11.27
N GLU A 209 2.01 38.72 12.15
CA GLU A 209 1.62 39.21 13.49
C GLU A 209 2.82 39.60 14.35
N LEU A 210 3.86 38.75 14.35
CA LEU A 210 5.12 39.04 15.07
C LEU A 210 5.81 40.29 14.50
N GLY A 211 5.84 40.44 13.17
CA GLY A 211 6.41 41.62 12.54
C GLY A 211 5.71 42.90 12.90
N VAL A 212 4.37 42.88 13.00
CA VAL A 212 3.58 44.04 13.47
C VAL A 212 3.86 44.34 14.94
N ALA A 213 3.88 43.30 15.78
CA ALA A 213 4.17 43.44 17.20
C ALA A 213 5.57 44.02 17.44
N ASP A 214 6.57 43.51 16.73
CA ASP A 214 7.96 44.01 16.81
C ASP A 214 8.06 45.49 16.34
N ALA A 215 7.39 45.84 15.25
CA ALA A 215 7.39 47.21 14.74
C ALA A 215 6.73 48.17 15.75
N LEU A 216 5.62 47.77 16.37
CA LEU A 216 4.97 48.58 17.41
C LEU A 216 5.83 48.70 18.67
N ALA A 217 6.46 47.61 19.12
CA ALA A 217 7.36 47.59 20.25
C ALA A 217 8.59 48.47 19.99
N PHE A 218 9.19 48.39 18.80
CA PHE A 218 10.29 49.24 18.40
C PHE A 218 9.93 50.71 18.35
N ARG A 219 8.76 51.06 17.77
CA ARG A 219 8.26 52.45 17.76
C ARG A 219 8.06 52.97 19.19
N LYS A 220 7.42 52.18 20.03
CA LYS A 220 7.21 52.59 21.44
C LYS A 220 8.53 52.78 22.20
N ALA A 221 9.48 51.83 22.03
CA ALA A 221 10.81 51.92 22.67
C ALA A 221 11.57 53.19 22.19
N MET A 222 11.43 53.52 20.89
CA MET A 222 12.04 54.74 20.34
C MET A 222 11.38 56.00 20.91
N GLU A 223 10.05 56.04 21.03
CA GLU A 223 9.33 57.14 21.64
C GLU A 223 9.70 57.30 23.12
N ASP A 224 9.81 56.20 23.85
CA ASP A 224 10.16 56.21 25.29
C ASP A 224 11.64 56.57 25.54
N SER A 225 12.54 56.38 24.58
CA SER A 225 13.95 56.74 24.66
C SER A 225 14.26 58.21 24.37
N LEU A 226 13.30 58.93 23.85
CA LEU A 226 13.47 60.36 23.57
C LEU A 226 13.58 61.17 24.86
N VAL A 227 14.62 61.97 24.97
CA VAL A 227 14.82 62.93 26.05
C VAL A 227 13.90 64.17 25.86
N THR A 228 13.42 64.35 24.63
CA THR A 228 12.52 65.46 24.28
C THR A 228 11.08 65.13 24.64
N GLY A 229 10.42 65.99 25.37
CA GLY A 229 9.01 65.86 25.72
C GLY A 229 8.08 65.97 24.48
N LEU A 230 7.38 64.87 24.17
CA LEU A 230 6.39 64.83 23.10
C LEU A 230 4.96 64.84 23.66
N ARG A 231 4.12 65.63 23.02
CA ARG A 231 2.67 65.67 23.30
C ARG A 231 1.90 65.83 22.00
N ALA A 232 0.74 65.17 21.89
CA ALA A 232 -0.21 65.41 20.82
C ALA A 232 -1.53 65.96 21.40
N ARG A 233 -2.26 66.74 20.58
CA ARG A 233 -3.57 67.31 20.90
C ARG A 233 -4.53 67.05 19.75
N ASP A 234 -5.82 67.00 20.11
CA ASP A 234 -6.87 67.01 19.11
C ASP A 234 -7.18 68.45 18.65
N MET A 235 -8.08 68.60 17.69
CA MET A 235 -8.48 69.88 17.14
C MET A 235 -9.23 70.80 18.17
N THR A 236 -9.64 70.22 19.27
CA THR A 236 -10.26 70.94 20.38
C THR A 236 -9.25 71.43 21.43
N GLY A 237 -7.96 71.04 21.25
CA GLY A 237 -6.87 71.38 22.14
C GLY A 237 -6.67 70.42 23.31
N ARG A 238 -7.44 69.32 23.38
CA ARG A 238 -7.25 68.26 24.40
C ARG A 238 -6.06 67.41 24.13
N ILE A 239 -5.34 67.06 25.18
CA ILE A 239 -4.16 66.15 25.06
C ILE A 239 -4.64 64.77 24.74
N THR A 240 -4.13 64.20 23.65
CA THR A 240 -4.41 62.81 23.20
C THR A 240 -3.24 61.86 23.43
N TYR A 241 -2.02 62.41 23.55
CA TYR A 241 -0.80 61.63 23.78
C TYR A 241 0.28 62.42 24.49
N VAL A 242 1.03 61.76 25.36
CA VAL A 242 2.26 62.28 25.98
C VAL A 242 3.28 61.13 26.08
N ASN A 243 4.57 61.45 25.89
CA ASN A 243 5.63 60.47 26.18
C ASN A 243 6.15 60.63 27.63
N PRO A 244 6.89 59.64 28.16
CA PRO A 244 7.43 59.71 29.51
C PRO A 244 8.26 60.97 29.78
N ALA A 245 9.10 61.37 28.81
CA ALA A 245 9.94 62.57 28.97
C ALA A 245 9.13 63.85 29.18
N PHE A 246 7.95 63.98 28.58
CA PHE A 246 7.08 65.11 28.82
C PHE A 246 6.47 65.05 30.23
N CYS A 247 6.08 63.85 30.67
CA CYS A 247 5.55 63.66 32.03
C CYS A 247 6.58 64.06 33.09
N ASP A 248 7.81 63.61 32.91
CA ASP A 248 8.94 63.94 33.82
C ASP A 248 9.26 65.42 33.79
N MET A 249 9.20 66.03 32.58
CA MET A 249 9.45 67.47 32.40
C MET A 249 8.50 68.33 33.18
N VAL A 250 7.19 68.04 33.18
CA VAL A 250 6.17 68.81 33.84
C VAL A 250 5.81 68.36 35.26
N GLY A 251 6.27 67.17 35.64
CA GLY A 251 6.03 66.53 36.92
C GLY A 251 4.58 66.07 37.14
N LEU A 252 3.93 65.64 36.06
CA LEU A 252 2.56 65.10 36.04
C LEU A 252 2.49 63.77 35.34
N SER A 253 1.67 62.83 35.79
CA SER A 253 1.51 61.55 35.16
C SER A 253 0.73 61.64 33.83
N ALA A 254 0.90 60.68 32.95
CA ALA A 254 0.14 60.60 31.69
C ALA A 254 -1.37 60.59 31.93
N GLU A 255 -1.86 59.89 32.95
CA GLU A 255 -3.26 59.82 33.33
C GLU A 255 -3.82 61.17 33.72
N GLN A 256 -2.99 62.03 34.35
CA GLN A 256 -3.37 63.39 34.72
C GLN A 256 -3.36 64.33 33.53
N LEU A 257 -2.57 64.03 32.50
CA LEU A 257 -2.38 64.90 31.33
C LEU A 257 -3.32 64.58 30.19
N ILE A 258 -3.56 63.30 29.91
CA ILE A 258 -4.42 62.86 28.79
C ILE A 258 -5.87 63.34 29.08
N GLY A 259 -6.50 63.89 28.03
CA GLY A 259 -7.85 64.43 28.12
C GLY A 259 -7.96 65.85 28.71
N THR A 260 -6.87 66.40 29.29
CA THR A 260 -6.87 67.78 29.74
C THR A 260 -6.93 68.76 28.56
N GLY A 261 -7.68 69.81 28.69
CA GLY A 261 -7.82 70.88 27.74
C GLY A 261 -7.07 72.14 28.15
N LEU A 262 -7.50 73.27 27.58
CA LEU A 262 -6.97 74.60 27.93
C LEU A 262 -7.76 75.21 29.11
N PRO A 263 -7.13 75.89 30.05
CA PRO A 263 -5.68 76.16 30.15
C PRO A 263 -4.86 74.92 30.56
N ALA A 264 -3.63 74.79 30.05
CA ALA A 264 -2.79 73.67 30.36
C ALA A 264 -2.23 73.75 31.81
N PRO A 265 -2.19 72.63 32.57
CA PRO A 265 -1.81 72.64 33.99
C PRO A 265 -0.32 73.00 34.26
N TRP A 266 0.51 73.01 33.25
CA TRP A 266 1.95 73.36 33.31
C TRP A 266 2.21 74.79 32.84
N TRP A 267 1.15 75.66 32.68
CA TRP A 267 1.31 77.07 32.37
C TRP A 267 1.44 77.88 33.65
N PRO A 268 2.40 78.81 33.72
CA PRO A 268 2.49 79.67 34.82
C PRO A 268 1.17 80.49 34.97
N PRO A 269 0.62 80.62 36.17
CA PRO A 269 -0.71 81.28 36.38
C PRO A 269 -0.83 82.72 35.79
N GLU A 270 0.24 83.48 35.84
CA GLU A 270 0.26 84.83 35.30
C GLU A 270 0.33 84.89 33.75
N LEU A 271 0.66 83.84 33.10
CA LEU A 271 0.80 83.74 31.65
C LEU A 271 -0.36 82.96 31.00
N VAL A 272 -1.33 82.53 31.76
CA VAL A 272 -2.43 81.71 31.27
C VAL A 272 -3.22 82.42 30.17
N ASP A 273 -3.60 83.65 30.35
CA ASP A 273 -4.37 84.39 29.37
C ASP A 273 -3.63 84.63 28.07
N GLU A 274 -2.35 84.95 28.16
CA GLU A 274 -1.49 85.12 26.99
C GLU A 274 -1.30 83.81 26.23
N TYR A 275 -1.03 82.69 26.93
CA TYR A 275 -0.81 81.39 26.35
C TYR A 275 -2.10 80.81 25.76
N GLN A 276 -3.25 81.08 26.42
CA GLN A 276 -4.54 80.62 25.90
C GLN A 276 -4.91 81.40 24.63
N GLN A 277 -4.72 82.65 24.56
CA GLN A 277 -4.96 83.45 23.36
C GLN A 277 -4.07 83.02 22.22
N ARG A 278 -2.76 82.79 22.46
CA ARG A 278 -1.80 82.30 21.54
C ARG A 278 -2.20 80.89 20.99
N GLN A 279 -2.73 80.06 21.84
CA GLN A 279 -3.16 78.73 21.47
C GLN A 279 -4.44 78.70 20.63
N LEU A 280 -5.42 79.56 20.95
CA LEU A 280 -6.63 79.71 20.15
C LEU A 280 -6.34 80.20 18.72
N VAL A 281 -5.42 81.13 18.55
CA VAL A 281 -5.01 81.63 17.27
C VAL A 281 -4.35 80.52 16.43
N ARG A 282 -3.62 79.59 17.06
CA ARG A 282 -3.00 78.45 16.44
C ARG A 282 -3.99 77.36 16.01
N LEU A 283 -4.94 77.05 16.87
CA LEU A 283 -6.02 76.11 16.53
C LEU A 283 -6.91 76.64 15.38
N ALA A 284 -6.93 77.98 15.16
CA ALA A 284 -7.62 78.61 14.03
C ALA A 284 -6.84 78.50 12.68
N GLY A 285 -5.70 77.78 12.61
CA GLY A 285 -5.04 77.42 11.39
C GLY A 285 -3.90 78.33 10.94
N GLN A 286 -3.31 79.18 11.79
CA GLN A 286 -2.10 79.95 11.45
C GLN A 286 -0.89 79.04 11.35
N THR A 287 -0.09 79.22 10.29
CA THR A 287 1.17 78.53 10.07
C THR A 287 2.20 78.86 11.14
N LEU A 288 2.68 77.86 11.82
CA LEU A 288 3.72 77.99 12.83
C LEU A 288 5.12 78.05 12.22
N PRO A 289 6.02 78.86 12.85
CA PRO A 289 7.40 78.83 12.49
C PRO A 289 7.98 77.39 12.71
N ARG A 290 8.65 76.87 11.71
CA ARG A 290 9.30 75.54 11.83
C ARG A 290 10.42 75.53 12.86
N GLU A 291 10.96 76.67 13.20
CA GLU A 291 12.05 76.85 14.15
C GLU A 291 11.61 76.75 15.60
N GLY A 292 10.29 76.72 15.84
CA GLY A 292 9.74 76.72 17.18
C GLY A 292 9.73 78.09 17.81
N TYR A 293 9.30 78.18 19.08
CA TYR A 293 9.27 79.40 19.89
C TYR A 293 9.60 79.07 21.32
N GLU A 294 10.21 80.02 22.01
CA GLU A 294 10.53 79.90 23.41
C GLU A 294 9.31 80.20 24.28
N SER A 295 9.16 79.46 25.35
CA SER A 295 8.11 79.58 26.31
C SER A 295 8.61 79.19 27.73
N VAL A 296 7.83 79.49 28.76
CA VAL A 296 8.17 79.04 30.12
C VAL A 296 7.10 78.13 30.62
N PHE A 297 7.48 76.95 31.08
CA PHE A 297 6.59 76.01 31.75
C PHE A 297 6.83 76.04 33.25
N GLN A 298 5.81 75.58 33.99
CA GLN A 298 5.87 75.41 35.45
C GLN A 298 5.57 73.93 35.76
N ARG A 299 6.41 73.37 36.58
CA ARG A 299 6.21 72.00 37.10
C ARG A 299 5.12 71.97 38.17
N SER A 300 4.66 70.78 38.51
CA SER A 300 3.74 70.54 39.61
C SER A 300 4.27 71.01 40.96
N ASP A 301 5.59 71.09 41.15
CA ASP A 301 6.25 71.62 42.34
C ASP A 301 6.40 73.17 42.39
N GLY A 302 5.91 73.87 41.32
CA GLY A 302 6.04 75.28 41.15
C GLY A 302 7.33 75.77 40.47
N THR A 303 8.28 74.88 40.17
CA THR A 303 9.55 75.21 39.50
C THR A 303 9.32 75.67 38.09
N ARG A 304 9.85 76.85 37.69
CA ARG A 304 9.76 77.36 36.32
C ARG A 304 11.02 76.99 35.50
N PHE A 305 10.80 76.72 34.22
CA PHE A 305 11.92 76.40 33.31
C PHE A 305 11.58 76.87 31.90
N PRO A 306 12.62 77.27 31.11
CA PRO A 306 12.42 77.65 29.74
C PRO A 306 12.25 76.41 28.88
N VAL A 307 11.39 76.46 27.88
CA VAL A 307 11.19 75.41 26.87
C VAL A 307 11.17 75.96 25.47
N LEU A 308 11.74 75.21 24.55
CA LEU A 308 11.54 75.47 23.11
C LEU A 308 10.41 74.56 22.63
N ILE A 309 9.35 75.12 22.11
CA ILE A 309 8.18 74.42 21.62
C ILE A 309 8.23 74.38 20.11
N ILE A 310 8.27 73.20 19.57
CA ILE A 310 8.14 72.93 18.13
C ILE A 310 6.81 72.19 17.90
N GLU A 311 5.94 72.78 17.09
CA GLU A 311 4.64 72.19 16.80
C GLU A 311 4.54 71.88 15.30
N ALA A 312 4.00 70.72 14.99
CA ALA A 312 3.72 70.30 13.63
C ALA A 312 2.31 69.64 13.55
N PRO A 313 1.55 69.85 12.48
CA PRO A 313 0.32 69.13 12.29
C PRO A 313 0.60 67.63 12.10
N LEU A 314 -0.11 66.78 12.86
CA LEU A 314 -0.15 65.35 12.64
C LEU A 314 -1.24 65.08 11.62
N ILE A 315 -0.86 64.60 10.44
CA ILE A 315 -1.79 64.26 9.36
C ILE A 315 -1.91 62.75 9.35
N ASP A 316 -3.12 62.23 9.64
CA ASP A 316 -3.43 60.81 9.44
C ASP A 316 -3.44 60.51 7.95
N ALA A 317 -2.84 59.32 7.58
CA ALA A 317 -2.72 58.86 6.20
C ALA A 317 -4.03 58.28 5.67
#